data_9686cbb34289c8632aa8f1d45808d487
#
_entry.id   9686cbb34289c8632aa8f1d45808d487
#
_cell.length_a   1.000
_cell.length_b   1.000
_cell.length_c   1.000
_cell.angle_alpha   90.00
_cell.angle_beta   90.00
_cell.angle_gamma   90.00
#
_symmetry.space_group_name_H-M   'P 1'
#
loop_
_entity.id
_entity.type
_entity.pdbx_description
1 polymer ?
#
loop_
_entity_poly.entity_id
_entity_poly.type
_entity_poly.pdbx_seq_one_letter_code
_entity_poly.pdbx_strand_id
1 'polypeptide(L)'
;MHVLEFLLPPRCGGCRRVGSWLCEHCRNRIRRLEEPLCRHCGVELPSARRDCGCRERLRSLTRLRSAVAYEGPIEHAVHRFKYEGWRRLARPLASLIAERLAVEGVAARWVVAVPLHPARLRQRGFNQADLLAGELRRSLILGSPPGILARTRSTPPQVGHDRKRRFENVAGAFDWRGGGLKGESILLIDDVATTGATLNACASALRVAGSGPVTGVSVARVNV
;
A
#
# COMPACT_ATOMS: atom_id res chain seq x y z
N MET A 1 -11.99 -16.40 21.37
CA MET A 1 -11.65 -17.49 20.41
C MET A 1 -12.95 -17.99 19.83
N HIS A 2 -13.17 -17.82 18.51
CA HIS A 2 -14.43 -18.20 17.90
C HIS A 2 -14.44 -19.69 17.53
N VAL A 3 -15.51 -20.40 17.84
CA VAL A 3 -15.75 -21.83 17.53
C VAL A 3 -15.52 -22.13 16.03
N LEU A 4 -15.74 -21.16 15.14
CA LEU A 4 -15.46 -21.28 13.69
C LEU A 4 -13.97 -21.45 13.36
N GLU A 5 -13.04 -20.96 14.17
CA GLU A 5 -11.59 -21.12 13.91
C GLU A 5 -11.09 -22.53 14.24
N PHE A 6 -11.86 -23.28 15.03
CA PHE A 6 -11.57 -24.68 15.31
C PHE A 6 -11.99 -25.59 14.13
N LEU A 7 -13.07 -25.24 13.43
CA LEU A 7 -13.58 -26.00 12.27
C LEU A 7 -12.85 -25.64 10.96
N LEU A 8 -12.33 -24.41 10.84
CA LEU A 8 -11.60 -23.92 9.67
C LEU A 8 -10.33 -23.18 10.13
N PRO A 9 -9.30 -23.92 10.51
CA PRO A 9 -8.09 -23.31 11.04
C PRO A 9 -7.43 -22.39 9.99
N PRO A 10 -6.82 -21.27 10.42
CA PRO A 10 -6.16 -20.34 9.53
C PRO A 10 -5.07 -21.06 8.71
N ARG A 11 -5.00 -20.70 7.42
CA ARG A 11 -3.96 -21.19 6.52
C ARG A 11 -3.03 -20.04 6.12
N CYS A 12 -1.75 -20.33 6.07
CA CYS A 12 -0.72 -19.36 5.73
C CYS A 12 -0.88 -18.85 4.29
N GLY A 13 -0.97 -17.53 4.11
CA GLY A 13 -1.03 -16.88 2.80
C GLY A 13 0.20 -17.14 1.92
N GLY A 14 1.36 -17.41 2.51
CA GLY A 14 2.57 -17.78 1.77
C GLY A 14 2.57 -19.25 1.33
N CYS A 15 2.54 -20.20 2.26
CA CYS A 15 2.76 -21.64 2.00
C CYS A 15 1.54 -22.53 2.20
N ARG A 16 0.38 -22.01 2.58
CA ARG A 16 -0.87 -22.74 2.89
C ARG A 16 -0.82 -23.65 4.14
N ARG A 17 0.29 -23.70 4.87
CA ARG A 17 0.38 -24.46 6.13
C ARG A 17 -0.67 -23.97 7.12
N VAL A 18 -1.29 -24.90 7.83
CA VAL A 18 -2.29 -24.62 8.88
C VAL A 18 -1.63 -24.01 10.11
N GLY A 19 -2.35 -23.15 10.84
CA GLY A 19 -1.97 -22.61 12.13
C GLY A 19 -1.96 -21.08 12.20
N SER A 20 -1.67 -20.38 11.12
CA SER A 20 -1.64 -18.91 11.13
C SER A 20 -1.83 -18.33 9.73
N TRP A 21 -2.29 -17.08 9.63
CA TRP A 21 -2.48 -16.38 8.34
C TRP A 21 -1.16 -16.02 7.64
N LEU A 22 -0.06 -15.86 8.38
CA LEU A 22 1.31 -15.74 7.87
C LEU A 22 2.23 -16.40 8.88
N CYS A 23 2.62 -17.67 8.61
CA CYS A 23 3.39 -18.48 9.55
C CYS A 23 4.82 -17.96 9.69
N GLU A 24 5.45 -18.28 10.82
CA GLU A 24 6.81 -17.87 11.15
C GLU A 24 7.82 -18.29 10.07
N HIS A 25 7.72 -19.51 9.56
CA HIS A 25 8.56 -19.98 8.45
C HIS A 25 8.47 -19.07 7.22
N CYS A 26 7.27 -18.64 6.81
CA CYS A 26 7.12 -17.70 5.71
C CYS A 26 7.62 -16.31 6.09
N ARG A 27 7.35 -15.86 7.33
CA ARG A 27 7.76 -14.55 7.83
C ARG A 27 9.29 -14.39 7.82
N ASN A 28 10.02 -15.45 8.21
CA ASN A 28 11.49 -15.48 8.22
C ASN A 28 12.11 -15.55 6.81
N ARG A 29 11.32 -15.93 5.80
CA ARG A 29 11.74 -15.96 4.38
C ARG A 29 11.29 -14.73 3.57
N ILE A 30 10.66 -13.76 4.23
CA ILE A 30 10.31 -12.49 3.58
C ILE A 30 11.59 -11.69 3.36
N ARG A 31 11.88 -11.33 2.11
CA ARG A 31 13.00 -10.43 1.79
C ARG A 31 12.64 -8.99 2.18
N ARG A 32 13.35 -8.47 3.14
CA ARG A 32 13.30 -7.06 3.50
C ARG A 32 14.02 -6.24 2.42
N LEU A 33 13.60 -4.99 2.25
CA LEU A 33 14.32 -4.06 1.38
C LEU A 33 15.60 -3.61 2.09
N GLU A 34 16.73 -3.71 1.39
CA GLU A 34 18.06 -3.48 1.92
C GLU A 34 18.56 -2.05 1.62
N GLU A 35 19.25 -1.46 2.59
CA GLU A 35 19.91 -0.18 2.39
C GLU A 35 21.14 -0.31 1.44
N PRO A 36 21.48 0.71 0.65
CA PRO A 36 20.84 2.03 0.65
C PRO A 36 19.54 2.10 -0.14
N LEU A 37 18.53 2.71 0.46
CA LEU A 37 17.26 2.98 -0.21
C LEU A 37 17.19 4.42 -0.73
N CYS A 38 16.51 4.61 -1.85
CA CYS A 38 16.17 5.93 -2.34
C CYS A 38 15.37 6.71 -1.29
N ARG A 39 15.89 7.87 -0.86
CA ARG A 39 15.27 8.69 0.19
C ARG A 39 13.83 9.11 -0.15
N HIS A 40 13.51 9.23 -1.45
CA HIS A 40 12.18 9.64 -1.88
C HIS A 40 11.24 8.46 -2.12
N CYS A 41 11.62 7.46 -2.93
CA CYS A 41 10.70 6.37 -3.31
C CYS A 41 10.96 5.02 -2.65
N GLY A 42 12.02 4.87 -1.84
CA GLY A 42 12.32 3.63 -1.11
C GLY A 42 12.70 2.43 -1.97
N VAL A 43 13.13 2.64 -3.24
CA VAL A 43 13.73 1.57 -4.04
C VAL A 43 15.16 1.33 -3.60
N GLU A 44 15.60 0.08 -3.62
CA GLU A 44 16.98 -0.30 -3.37
C GLU A 44 17.91 0.34 -4.42
N LEU A 45 19.05 0.83 -3.97
CA LEU A 45 20.04 1.52 -4.82
C LEU A 45 21.38 0.81 -4.78
N PRO A 46 22.20 0.94 -5.84
CA PRO A 46 23.61 0.61 -5.76
C PRO A 46 24.31 1.44 -4.68
N SER A 47 25.32 0.88 -4.03
CA SER A 47 25.97 1.33 -2.80
C SER A 47 26.40 2.81 -2.71
N ALA A 48 26.57 3.51 -3.85
CA ALA A 48 27.02 4.90 -3.88
C ALA A 48 25.90 5.95 -4.03
N ARG A 49 24.66 5.54 -4.28
CA ARG A 49 23.56 6.47 -4.59
C ARG A 49 22.59 6.63 -3.40
N ARG A 50 22.04 7.84 -3.23
CA ARG A 50 20.98 8.14 -2.25
C ARG A 50 19.66 8.55 -2.90
N ASP A 51 19.64 8.67 -4.23
CA ASP A 51 18.47 9.07 -5.03
C ASP A 51 18.49 8.35 -6.39
N CYS A 52 17.31 7.94 -6.88
CA CYS A 52 17.13 7.30 -8.18
C CYS A 52 16.59 8.25 -9.26
N GLY A 53 16.51 9.57 -9.00
CA GLY A 53 15.95 10.56 -9.91
C GLY A 53 14.42 10.51 -10.03
N CYS A 54 13.72 9.90 -9.06
CA CYS A 54 12.27 9.74 -9.12
C CYS A 54 11.47 10.96 -8.62
N ARG A 55 12.12 11.95 -8.00
CA ARG A 55 11.47 13.03 -7.26
C ARG A 55 10.47 13.81 -8.10
N GLU A 56 10.83 14.13 -9.33
CA GLU A 56 9.94 14.88 -10.23
C GLU A 56 8.68 14.09 -10.61
N ARG A 57 8.84 12.80 -10.90
CA ARG A 57 7.72 11.92 -11.23
C ARG A 57 6.80 11.63 -10.05
N LEU A 58 7.30 11.71 -8.82
CA LEU A 58 6.56 11.45 -7.57
C LEU A 58 6.39 12.74 -6.73
N ARG A 59 6.35 13.90 -7.36
CA ARG A 59 6.38 15.22 -6.71
C ARG A 59 5.24 15.47 -5.72
N SER A 60 4.10 14.80 -5.87
CA SER A 60 2.96 14.94 -4.96
C SER A 60 3.14 14.16 -3.65
N LEU A 61 4.01 13.15 -3.65
CA LEU A 61 4.39 12.40 -2.46
C LEU A 61 5.56 13.10 -1.74
N THR A 62 5.51 13.16 -0.43
CA THR A 62 6.67 13.52 0.40
C THR A 62 7.69 12.39 0.39
N ARG A 63 7.22 11.16 0.52
CA ARG A 63 8.01 9.93 0.37
C ARG A 63 7.11 8.75 0.03
N LEU A 64 7.71 7.68 -0.48
CA LEU A 64 7.07 6.38 -0.67
C LEU A 64 7.91 5.30 0.02
N ARG A 65 7.23 4.44 0.80
CA ARG A 65 7.86 3.32 1.51
C ARG A 65 7.09 2.02 1.26
N SER A 66 7.83 0.94 1.16
CA SER A 66 7.26 -0.40 1.12
C SER A 66 7.88 -1.24 2.22
N ALA A 67 7.09 -2.12 2.82
CA ALA A 67 7.57 -2.93 3.94
C ALA A 67 8.61 -3.95 3.50
N VAL A 68 8.39 -4.59 2.34
CA VAL A 68 9.19 -5.74 1.87
C VAL A 68 9.30 -5.76 0.34
N ALA A 69 10.15 -6.63 -0.21
CA ALA A 69 10.20 -6.93 -1.63
C ALA A 69 8.97 -7.77 -2.06
N TYR A 70 8.51 -7.58 -3.31
CA TYR A 70 7.38 -8.33 -3.88
C TYR A 70 7.90 -9.64 -4.50
N GLU A 71 8.21 -10.60 -3.66
CA GLU A 71 8.70 -11.91 -4.08
C GLU A 71 8.42 -13.00 -3.01
N GLY A 72 8.55 -14.26 -3.40
CA GLY A 72 8.44 -15.40 -2.50
C GLY A 72 7.12 -15.45 -1.72
N PRO A 73 7.15 -15.65 -0.39
CA PRO A 73 5.93 -15.78 0.41
C PRO A 73 4.97 -14.60 0.33
N ILE A 74 5.50 -13.39 0.12
CA ILE A 74 4.69 -12.15 0.04
C ILE A 74 3.92 -12.09 -1.28
N GLU A 75 4.53 -12.49 -2.38
CA GLU A 75 3.84 -12.54 -3.67
C GLU A 75 2.61 -13.44 -3.60
N HIS A 76 2.75 -14.64 -3.04
CA HIS A 76 1.64 -15.57 -2.83
C HIS A 76 0.58 -15.01 -1.86
N ALA A 77 0.99 -14.40 -0.76
CA ALA A 77 0.06 -13.83 0.22
C ALA A 77 -0.75 -12.67 -0.37
N VAL A 78 -0.09 -11.76 -1.09
CA VAL A 78 -0.75 -10.63 -1.77
C VAL A 78 -1.66 -11.13 -2.90
N HIS A 79 -1.27 -12.15 -3.64
CA HIS A 79 -2.12 -12.76 -4.67
C HIS A 79 -3.42 -13.29 -4.05
N ARG A 80 -3.33 -14.10 -2.98
CA ARG A 80 -4.50 -14.64 -2.27
C ARG A 80 -5.37 -13.53 -1.66
N PHE A 81 -4.73 -12.52 -1.11
CA PHE A 81 -5.40 -11.35 -0.59
C PHE A 81 -6.19 -10.61 -1.67
N LYS A 82 -5.65 -10.50 -2.89
CA LYS A 82 -6.29 -9.82 -4.03
C LYS A 82 -7.39 -10.62 -4.72
N TYR A 83 -7.17 -11.92 -4.90
CA TYR A 83 -7.94 -12.70 -5.88
C TYR A 83 -8.66 -13.91 -5.28
N GLU A 84 -8.24 -14.40 -4.11
CA GLU A 84 -8.86 -15.55 -3.45
C GLU A 84 -9.72 -15.16 -2.24
N GLY A 85 -9.92 -13.87 -1.98
CA GLY A 85 -10.78 -13.37 -0.91
C GLY A 85 -10.25 -13.56 0.51
N TRP A 86 -8.95 -13.81 0.69
CA TRP A 86 -8.33 -14.04 2.00
C TRP A 86 -8.18 -12.74 2.80
N ARG A 87 -9.30 -12.10 3.15
CA ARG A 87 -9.35 -10.79 3.82
C ARG A 87 -8.60 -10.75 5.15
N ARG A 88 -8.51 -11.88 5.87
CA ARG A 88 -7.81 -11.98 7.15
C ARG A 88 -6.28 -11.80 7.03
N LEU A 89 -5.73 -11.87 5.81
CA LEU A 89 -4.34 -11.48 5.54
C LEU A 89 -4.07 -9.98 5.76
N ALA A 90 -5.10 -9.14 5.83
CA ALA A 90 -4.93 -7.71 6.09
C ALA A 90 -4.11 -7.45 7.36
N ARG A 91 -4.41 -8.16 8.46
CA ARG A 91 -3.73 -7.96 9.74
C ARG A 91 -2.23 -8.28 9.69
N PRO A 92 -1.77 -9.48 9.28
CA PRO A 92 -0.33 -9.76 9.20
C PRO A 92 0.39 -8.92 8.13
N LEU A 93 -0.27 -8.54 7.03
CA LEU A 93 0.33 -7.66 6.03
C LEU A 93 0.45 -6.21 6.54
N ALA A 94 -0.54 -5.70 7.26
CA ALA A 94 -0.47 -4.39 7.89
C ALA A 94 0.60 -4.34 8.99
N SER A 95 0.86 -5.45 9.74
CA SER A 95 1.94 -5.47 10.73
C SER A 95 3.31 -5.27 10.10
N LEU A 96 3.55 -5.78 8.87
CA LEU A 96 4.80 -5.53 8.13
C LEU A 96 4.95 -4.04 7.80
N ILE A 97 3.86 -3.37 7.42
CA ILE A 97 3.86 -1.93 7.19
C ILE A 97 4.16 -1.18 8.49
N ALA A 98 3.50 -1.53 9.59
CA ALA A 98 3.69 -0.87 10.88
C ALA A 98 5.15 -1.00 11.38
N GLU A 99 5.77 -2.17 11.22
CA GLU A 99 7.18 -2.42 11.51
C GLU A 99 8.09 -1.46 10.70
N ARG A 100 7.81 -1.31 9.40
CA ARG A 100 8.58 -0.40 8.54
C ARG A 100 8.41 1.06 8.94
N LEU A 101 7.19 1.49 9.25
CA LEU A 101 6.90 2.85 9.67
C LEU A 101 7.59 3.21 11.00
N ALA A 102 7.65 2.26 11.93
CA ALA A 102 8.34 2.43 13.21
C ALA A 102 9.85 2.66 13.01
N VAL A 103 10.49 1.87 12.14
CA VAL A 103 11.92 2.04 11.80
C VAL A 103 12.19 3.40 11.14
N GLU A 104 11.28 3.89 10.31
CA GLU A 104 11.45 5.16 9.59
C GLU A 104 11.02 6.40 10.38
N GLY A 105 10.44 6.23 11.56
CA GLY A 105 9.92 7.34 12.37
C GLY A 105 8.81 8.13 11.64
N VAL A 106 7.97 7.44 10.85
CA VAL A 106 6.89 8.09 10.09
C VAL A 106 5.68 8.30 10.97
N ALA A 107 5.34 9.58 11.19
CA ALA A 107 4.10 9.99 11.85
C ALA A 107 3.11 10.55 10.82
N ALA A 108 1.83 10.31 11.04
CA ALA A 108 0.74 10.90 10.26
C ALA A 108 -0.48 11.16 11.14
N ARG A 109 -1.32 12.12 10.77
CA ARG A 109 -2.59 12.38 11.44
C ARG A 109 -3.66 11.42 10.97
N TRP A 110 -3.73 11.19 9.66
CA TRP A 110 -4.78 10.41 9.03
C TRP A 110 -4.26 9.31 8.14
N VAL A 111 -5.07 8.24 8.01
CA VAL A 111 -4.83 7.14 7.07
C VAL A 111 -5.90 7.20 5.98
N VAL A 112 -5.45 7.13 4.73
CA VAL A 112 -6.30 7.08 3.53
C VAL A 112 -5.91 5.87 2.70
N ALA A 113 -6.89 5.12 2.24
CA ALA A 113 -6.67 4.00 1.33
C ALA A 113 -6.72 4.47 -0.14
N VAL A 114 -5.87 3.90 -0.99
CA VAL A 114 -5.99 4.03 -2.45
C VAL A 114 -7.29 3.36 -2.89
N PRO A 115 -8.22 4.07 -3.56
CA PRO A 115 -9.49 3.50 -3.97
C PRO A 115 -9.35 2.60 -5.19
N LEU A 116 -10.09 1.48 -5.18
CA LEU A 116 -10.30 0.68 -6.38
C LEU A 116 -11.33 1.34 -7.30
N HIS A 117 -11.20 1.08 -8.61
CA HIS A 117 -12.26 1.40 -9.54
C HIS A 117 -13.53 0.58 -9.21
N PRO A 118 -14.76 1.17 -9.30
CA PRO A 118 -16.00 0.48 -8.94
C PRO A 118 -16.17 -0.90 -9.60
N ALA A 119 -15.78 -1.07 -10.85
CA ALA A 119 -15.83 -2.37 -11.53
C ALA A 119 -14.95 -3.42 -10.85
N ARG A 120 -13.72 -3.05 -10.44
CA ARG A 120 -12.83 -3.96 -9.69
C ARG A 120 -13.33 -4.24 -8.29
N LEU A 121 -13.94 -3.23 -7.64
CA LEU A 121 -14.55 -3.41 -6.32
C LEU A 121 -15.71 -4.40 -6.38
N ARG A 122 -16.57 -4.31 -7.39
CA ARG A 122 -17.65 -5.29 -7.62
C ARG A 122 -17.10 -6.69 -7.88
N GLN A 123 -16.07 -6.83 -8.70
CA GLN A 123 -15.44 -8.12 -9.00
C GLN A 123 -14.78 -8.76 -7.78
N ARG A 124 -14.09 -7.98 -6.94
CA ARG A 124 -13.36 -8.45 -5.76
C ARG A 124 -14.20 -8.55 -4.50
N GLY A 125 -15.28 -7.76 -4.42
CA GLY A 125 -16.12 -7.65 -3.24
C GLY A 125 -15.51 -6.85 -2.08
N PHE A 126 -14.28 -6.33 -2.22
CA PHE A 126 -13.60 -5.49 -1.21
C PHE A 126 -12.39 -4.75 -1.79
N ASN A 127 -11.96 -3.71 -1.10
CA ASN A 127 -10.73 -3.00 -1.40
C ASN A 127 -9.63 -3.41 -0.41
N GLN A 128 -8.53 -3.93 -0.91
CA GLN A 128 -7.37 -4.37 -0.11
C GLN A 128 -6.77 -3.24 0.70
N ALA A 129 -6.64 -2.07 0.08
CA ALA A 129 -6.07 -0.89 0.72
C ALA A 129 -6.93 -0.43 1.90
N ASP A 130 -8.28 -0.54 1.81
CA ASP A 130 -9.19 -0.22 2.92
C ASP A 130 -9.00 -1.16 4.11
N LEU A 131 -8.85 -2.46 3.86
CA LEU A 131 -8.60 -3.44 4.91
C LEU A 131 -7.25 -3.17 5.60
N LEU A 132 -6.19 -2.90 4.83
CA LEU A 132 -4.87 -2.54 5.38
C LEU A 132 -4.94 -1.23 6.18
N ALA A 133 -5.59 -0.20 5.64
CA ALA A 133 -5.77 1.08 6.31
C ALA A 133 -6.57 0.93 7.61
N GLY A 134 -7.58 0.07 7.63
CA GLY A 134 -8.35 -0.27 8.83
C GLY A 134 -7.50 -0.92 9.93
N GLU A 135 -6.62 -1.86 9.58
CA GLU A 135 -5.68 -2.47 10.53
C GLU A 135 -4.66 -1.44 11.06
N LEU A 136 -4.08 -0.61 10.18
CA LEU A 136 -3.12 0.42 10.57
C LEU A 136 -3.74 1.49 11.45
N ARG A 137 -4.98 1.91 11.19
CA ARG A 137 -5.70 2.85 12.06
C ARG A 137 -5.81 2.33 13.48
N ARG A 138 -6.15 1.05 13.63
CA ARG A 138 -6.28 0.42 14.95
C ARG A 138 -4.93 0.27 15.65
N SER A 139 -3.91 -0.20 14.95
CA SER A 139 -2.60 -0.50 15.54
C SER A 139 -1.77 0.75 15.85
N LEU A 140 -1.91 1.82 15.07
CA LEU A 140 -1.14 3.05 15.21
C LEU A 140 -1.97 4.22 15.78
N ILE A 141 -3.24 3.97 16.15
CA ILE A 141 -4.17 4.96 16.73
C ILE A 141 -4.29 6.21 15.82
N LEU A 142 -4.44 5.99 14.52
CA LEU A 142 -4.54 7.06 13.53
C LEU A 142 -6.00 7.38 13.20
N GLY A 143 -6.27 8.66 12.90
CA GLY A 143 -7.60 9.12 12.52
C GLY A 143 -7.98 8.80 11.07
N SER A 144 -9.27 9.02 10.77
CA SER A 144 -9.80 9.10 9.41
C SER A 144 -10.08 10.55 9.05
N PRO A 145 -9.76 11.01 7.85
CA PRO A 145 -10.08 12.37 7.43
C PRO A 145 -11.59 12.54 7.18
N PRO A 146 -12.09 13.79 7.13
CA PRO A 146 -13.52 14.08 6.94
C PRO A 146 -13.94 14.00 5.46
N GLY A 147 -13.77 12.83 4.85
CA GLY A 147 -14.11 12.59 3.45
C GLY A 147 -13.51 11.30 2.91
N ILE A 148 -13.66 11.12 1.62
CA ILE A 148 -13.18 9.94 0.91
C ILE A 148 -12.39 10.31 -0.35
N LEU A 149 -11.32 9.58 -0.61
CA LEU A 149 -10.65 9.59 -1.89
C LEU A 149 -11.42 8.66 -2.84
N ALA A 150 -11.85 9.16 -3.99
CA ALA A 150 -12.61 8.41 -4.97
C ALA A 150 -11.82 8.25 -6.27
N ARG A 151 -11.97 7.10 -6.94
CA ARG A 151 -11.47 6.92 -8.29
C ARG A 151 -12.57 7.22 -9.29
N THR A 152 -12.41 8.26 -10.07
CA THR A 152 -13.43 8.81 -10.98
C THR A 152 -13.34 8.24 -12.40
N ARG A 153 -12.17 7.73 -12.80
CA ARG A 153 -11.94 7.22 -14.16
C ARG A 153 -11.44 5.78 -14.15
N SER A 154 -12.03 4.94 -15.01
CA SER A 154 -11.51 3.60 -15.28
C SER A 154 -10.23 3.71 -16.10
N THR A 155 -9.17 3.07 -15.61
CA THR A 155 -7.94 2.91 -16.39
C THR A 155 -7.72 1.43 -16.60
N PRO A 156 -7.61 0.96 -17.86
CA PRO A 156 -7.42 -0.47 -18.16
C PRO A 156 -6.19 -1.04 -17.46
N PRO A 157 -6.23 -2.31 -17.02
CA PRO A 157 -5.01 -2.98 -16.59
C PRO A 157 -4.11 -3.13 -17.80
N GLN A 158 -2.92 -2.54 -17.73
CA GLN A 158 -1.94 -2.68 -18.80
C GLN A 158 -0.81 -3.59 -18.32
N VAL A 159 -0.84 -4.83 -18.77
CA VAL A 159 0.26 -5.77 -18.66
C VAL A 159 1.31 -5.33 -19.69
N GLY A 160 2.57 -5.09 -19.25
CA GLY A 160 3.69 -4.85 -20.16
C GLY A 160 4.00 -3.40 -20.56
N HIS A 161 3.37 -2.37 -19.98
CA HIS A 161 3.60 -0.98 -20.42
C HIS A 161 4.74 -0.26 -19.71
N ASP A 162 5.42 0.59 -20.51
CA ASP A 162 6.45 1.54 -20.12
C ASP A 162 6.05 2.37 -18.88
N ARG A 163 7.03 2.70 -18.05
CA ARG A 163 6.87 3.55 -16.85
C ARG A 163 6.10 4.84 -17.14
N LYS A 164 6.41 5.54 -18.24
CA LYS A 164 5.77 6.81 -18.64
C LYS A 164 4.26 6.65 -18.81
N ARG A 165 3.83 5.64 -19.53
CA ARG A 165 2.40 5.34 -19.77
C ARG A 165 1.62 5.04 -18.49
N ARG A 166 2.27 4.44 -17.47
CA ARG A 166 1.62 4.19 -16.16
C ARG A 166 1.27 5.48 -15.42
N PHE A 167 2.11 6.53 -15.53
CA PHE A 167 1.81 7.84 -14.95
C PHE A 167 0.69 8.56 -15.70
N GLU A 168 0.73 8.57 -17.02
CA GLU A 168 -0.28 9.21 -17.89
C GLU A 168 -1.67 8.58 -17.66
N ASN A 169 -1.75 7.28 -17.53
CA ASN A 169 -3.00 6.55 -17.35
C ASN A 169 -3.74 6.90 -16.06
N VAL A 170 -3.04 7.20 -14.98
CA VAL A 170 -3.67 7.48 -13.68
C VAL A 170 -3.74 8.97 -13.36
N ALA A 171 -3.19 9.84 -14.20
CA ALA A 171 -3.27 11.29 -14.02
C ALA A 171 -4.74 11.75 -14.04
N GLY A 172 -5.17 12.50 -13.00
CA GLY A 172 -6.54 12.99 -12.88
C GLY A 172 -7.62 11.91 -12.71
N ALA A 173 -7.22 10.67 -12.34
CA ALA A 173 -8.17 9.57 -12.13
C ALA A 173 -8.72 9.51 -10.69
N PHE A 174 -8.30 10.41 -9.82
CA PHE A 174 -8.70 10.44 -8.41
C PHE A 174 -9.17 11.82 -8.00
N ASP A 175 -10.14 11.85 -7.13
CA ASP A 175 -10.73 13.07 -6.59
C ASP A 175 -11.01 12.93 -5.09
N TRP A 176 -10.85 14.03 -4.35
CA TRP A 176 -11.20 14.08 -2.94
C TRP A 176 -12.65 14.58 -2.79
N ARG A 177 -13.46 13.84 -2.07
CA ARG A 177 -14.85 14.18 -1.77
C ARG A 177 -15.03 14.33 -0.26
N GLY A 178 -15.17 15.56 0.19
CA GLY A 178 -15.35 15.87 1.62
C GLY A 178 -14.81 17.23 2.00
N GLY A 179 -14.68 17.46 3.31
CA GLY A 179 -14.12 18.70 3.85
C GLY A 179 -12.63 18.88 3.55
N GLY A 180 -12.13 20.10 3.70
CA GLY A 180 -10.72 20.43 3.51
C GLY A 180 -9.81 19.67 4.49
N LEU A 181 -8.61 19.33 4.04
CA LEU A 181 -7.66 18.51 4.80
C LEU A 181 -6.76 19.32 5.73
N LYS A 182 -6.93 20.66 5.78
CA LYS A 182 -6.35 21.60 6.77
C LYS A 182 -4.84 21.47 7.01
N GLY A 183 -4.06 21.11 6.00
CA GLY A 183 -2.61 20.93 6.12
C GLY A 183 -2.18 19.65 6.86
N GLU A 184 -3.09 18.78 7.25
CA GLU A 184 -2.78 17.58 8.01
C GLU A 184 -2.00 16.53 7.21
N SER A 185 -1.12 15.83 7.91
CA SER A 185 -0.28 14.78 7.31
C SER A 185 -1.07 13.48 7.07
N ILE A 186 -0.82 12.85 5.92
CA ILE A 186 -1.56 11.66 5.46
C ILE A 186 -0.62 10.49 5.21
N LEU A 187 -1.01 9.33 5.72
CA LEU A 187 -0.50 8.02 5.35
C LEU A 187 -1.41 7.43 4.27
N LEU A 188 -0.93 7.34 3.04
CA LEU A 188 -1.68 6.84 1.89
C LEU A 188 -1.30 5.39 1.62
N ILE A 189 -2.27 4.45 1.74
CA ILE A 189 -2.03 3.01 1.75
C ILE A 189 -2.40 2.36 0.42
N ASP A 190 -1.50 1.53 -0.09
CA ASP A 190 -1.74 0.59 -1.20
C ASP A 190 -1.22 -0.81 -0.82
N ASP A 191 -1.54 -1.83 -1.58
CA ASP A 191 -1.03 -3.19 -1.34
C ASP A 191 0.37 -3.39 -1.97
N VAL A 192 0.59 -2.96 -3.21
CA VAL A 192 1.85 -3.13 -3.95
C VAL A 192 2.22 -1.86 -4.70
N ALA A 193 3.43 -1.38 -4.49
CA ALA A 193 4.01 -0.30 -5.27
C ALA A 193 4.93 -0.86 -6.36
N THR A 194 4.70 -0.43 -7.60
CA THR A 194 5.60 -0.63 -8.74
C THR A 194 6.35 0.67 -9.04
N THR A 195 5.84 1.50 -9.91
CA THR A 195 6.40 2.83 -10.21
C THR A 195 6.03 3.91 -9.20
N GLY A 196 5.00 3.67 -8.37
CA GLY A 196 4.40 4.66 -7.47
C GLY A 196 3.40 5.61 -8.14
N ALA A 197 3.08 5.40 -9.43
CA ALA A 197 2.21 6.29 -10.19
C ALA A 197 0.81 6.46 -9.56
N THR A 198 0.18 5.36 -9.15
CA THR A 198 -1.13 5.38 -8.48
C THR A 198 -1.08 6.19 -7.19
N LEU A 199 -0.10 5.90 -6.33
CA LEU A 199 0.08 6.64 -5.07
C LEU A 199 0.34 8.13 -5.32
N ASN A 200 1.14 8.48 -6.33
CA ASN A 200 1.39 9.88 -6.66
C ASN A 200 0.14 10.59 -7.20
N ALA A 201 -0.67 9.94 -8.03
CA ALA A 201 -1.92 10.50 -8.53
C ALA A 201 -2.95 10.72 -7.39
N CYS A 202 -3.07 9.76 -6.47
CA CYS A 202 -3.86 9.90 -5.25
C CYS A 202 -3.36 11.05 -4.36
N ALA A 203 -2.04 11.13 -4.16
CA ALA A 203 -1.42 12.21 -3.39
C ALA A 203 -1.67 13.57 -4.03
N SER A 204 -1.68 13.66 -5.37
CA SER A 204 -2.02 14.92 -6.08
C SER A 204 -3.43 15.38 -5.74
N ALA A 205 -4.42 14.49 -5.76
CA ALA A 205 -5.80 14.83 -5.36
C ALA A 205 -5.90 15.29 -3.90
N LEU A 206 -5.17 14.62 -2.99
CA LEU A 206 -5.12 15.00 -1.58
C LEU A 206 -4.44 16.36 -1.37
N ARG A 207 -3.37 16.67 -2.11
CA ARG A 207 -2.71 17.99 -2.08
C ARG A 207 -3.63 19.11 -2.57
N VAL A 208 -4.37 18.88 -3.66
CA VAL A 208 -5.38 19.84 -4.17
C VAL A 208 -6.46 20.10 -3.11
N ALA A 209 -6.83 19.07 -2.32
CA ALA A 209 -7.77 19.20 -1.21
C ALA A 209 -7.17 19.85 0.05
N GLY A 210 -5.93 20.33 -0.01
CA GLY A 210 -5.27 21.05 1.08
C GLY A 210 -4.60 20.16 2.12
N SER A 211 -4.17 18.94 1.76
CA SER A 211 -3.38 18.13 2.70
C SER A 211 -1.97 18.69 2.92
N GLY A 212 -1.43 18.42 4.07
CA GLY A 212 0.00 18.52 4.39
C GLY A 212 0.80 17.37 3.77
N PRO A 213 1.92 16.95 4.36
CA PRO A 213 2.75 15.87 3.84
C PRO A 213 1.98 14.58 3.56
N VAL A 214 2.17 13.99 2.36
CA VAL A 214 1.58 12.70 2.00
C VAL A 214 2.69 11.66 1.89
N THR A 215 2.68 10.67 2.79
CA THR A 215 3.56 9.51 2.72
C THR A 215 2.80 8.33 2.12
N GLY A 216 3.22 7.89 0.94
CA GLY A 216 2.71 6.66 0.34
C GLY A 216 3.33 5.43 1.00
N VAL A 217 2.53 4.42 1.28
CA VAL A 217 3.00 3.17 1.89
C VAL A 217 2.36 1.97 1.22
N SER A 218 3.15 0.90 1.04
CA SER A 218 2.63 -0.38 0.54
C SER A 218 3.21 -1.57 1.31
N VAL A 219 2.53 -2.71 1.23
CA VAL A 219 3.05 -3.96 1.77
C VAL A 219 4.34 -4.34 1.04
N ALA A 220 4.32 -4.31 -0.29
CA ALA A 220 5.45 -4.79 -1.06
C ALA A 220 5.84 -3.86 -2.21
N ARG A 221 7.13 -3.95 -2.59
CA ARG A 221 7.74 -3.24 -3.71
C ARG A 221 8.12 -4.23 -4.80
N VAL A 222 7.69 -3.97 -6.03
CA VAL A 222 8.25 -4.63 -7.21
C VAL A 222 9.52 -3.88 -7.60
N ASN A 223 10.65 -4.57 -7.67
CA ASN A 223 11.88 -4.03 -8.25
C ASN A 223 11.70 -3.99 -9.79
N VAL A 224 11.77 -2.80 -10.37
CA VAL A 224 11.57 -2.55 -11.81
C VAL A 224 12.80 -1.86 -12.37
#